data_6ca4e590b2786e4e69f157f9f85ad1c1
#
_entry.id   6ca4e590b2786e4e69f157f9f85ad1c1
#
_cell.length_a   1.000
_cell.length_b   1.000
_cell.length_c   1.000
_cell.angle_alpha   90.00
_cell.angle_beta   90.00
_cell.angle_gamma   90.00
#
_symmetry.space_group_name_H-M   'P 1'
#
loop_
_entity.id
_entity.type
_entity.pdbx_description
1 polymer ?
#
loop_
_entity_poly.entity_id
_entity_poly.type
_entity_poly.pdbx_seq_one_letter_code
_entity_poly.pdbx_strand_id
1 'polypeptide(L)'
;MTITVRDAVAGDVPVLRELFLRSRRETFFWQPGDAFRLTDFDVQTKGERLRIAEDDSGRCAGFVSVWEPDHFIHHLYVDRSDHRRGVGRALLRAMPGWPATRYRLKCLRANEAALAFYRACRFTEIGAGAAEDGECPSSISASVPHALFA
;
A
#
# COMPACT_ATOMS: atom_id res chain seq x y z
N MET A 1 -19.20 9.40 -4.68
CA MET A 1 -18.76 8.00 -4.67
C MET A 1 -18.35 7.60 -3.27
N THR A 2 -18.87 6.50 -2.78
CA THR A 2 -18.53 5.99 -1.44
C THR A 2 -17.53 4.85 -1.56
N ILE A 3 -16.47 4.89 -0.75
CA ILE A 3 -15.47 3.83 -0.67
C ILE A 3 -15.72 3.03 0.60
N THR A 4 -15.88 1.73 0.45
CA THR A 4 -16.03 0.79 1.56
C THR A 4 -14.78 -0.07 1.68
N VAL A 5 -14.26 -0.23 2.89
CA VAL A 5 -13.09 -1.07 3.16
C VAL A 5 -13.51 -2.29 3.97
N ARG A 6 -13.08 -3.46 3.54
CA ARG A 6 -13.35 -4.73 4.20
C ARG A 6 -12.14 -5.65 4.14
N ASP A 7 -12.13 -6.69 4.98
CA ASP A 7 -11.12 -7.73 4.85
C ASP A 7 -11.29 -8.46 3.52
N ALA A 8 -10.17 -8.81 2.90
CA ALA A 8 -10.17 -9.60 1.69
C ALA A 8 -10.54 -11.05 1.98
N VAL A 9 -11.21 -11.68 1.04
CA VAL A 9 -11.57 -13.10 1.08
C VAL A 9 -10.91 -13.83 -0.10
N ALA A 10 -10.92 -15.16 -0.08
CA ALA A 10 -10.28 -15.97 -1.12
C ALA A 10 -10.74 -15.60 -2.55
N GLY A 11 -12.02 -15.25 -2.71
CA GLY A 11 -12.55 -14.83 -4.00
C GLY A 11 -12.00 -13.53 -4.56
N ASP A 12 -11.34 -12.73 -3.73
CA ASP A 12 -10.74 -11.46 -4.17
C ASP A 12 -9.34 -11.66 -4.79
N VAL A 13 -8.71 -12.80 -4.56
CA VAL A 13 -7.32 -13.04 -4.97
C VAL A 13 -7.07 -12.77 -6.45
N PRO A 14 -7.90 -13.25 -7.39
CA PRO A 14 -7.67 -12.97 -8.81
C PRO A 14 -7.59 -11.47 -9.15
N VAL A 15 -8.50 -10.66 -8.63
CA VAL A 15 -8.50 -9.23 -8.90
C VAL A 15 -7.34 -8.51 -8.21
N LEU A 16 -6.96 -8.98 -7.02
CA LEU A 16 -5.82 -8.43 -6.29
C LEU A 16 -4.49 -8.75 -6.99
N ARG A 17 -4.34 -9.95 -7.54
CA ARG A 17 -3.16 -10.32 -8.34
C ARG A 17 -2.98 -9.36 -9.52
N GLU A 18 -4.06 -9.09 -10.23
CA GLU A 18 -4.02 -8.20 -11.40
C GLU A 18 -3.73 -6.75 -11.00
N LEU A 19 -4.37 -6.25 -9.96
CA LEU A 19 -4.13 -4.91 -9.48
C LEU A 19 -2.68 -4.74 -9.01
N PHE A 20 -2.15 -5.70 -8.26
CA PHE A 20 -0.78 -5.68 -7.78
C PHE A 20 0.23 -5.68 -8.93
N LEU A 21 0.03 -6.57 -9.91
CA LEU A 21 0.89 -6.65 -11.09
C LEU A 21 0.89 -5.34 -11.88
N ARG A 22 -0.28 -4.84 -12.21
CA ARG A 22 -0.44 -3.61 -12.98
C ARG A 22 0.17 -2.41 -12.25
N SER A 23 -0.11 -2.27 -10.96
CA SER A 23 0.39 -1.16 -10.16
C SER A 23 1.91 -1.17 -10.02
N ARG A 24 2.51 -2.35 -9.89
CA ARG A 24 3.98 -2.48 -9.82
C ARG A 24 4.63 -2.13 -11.13
N ARG A 25 4.06 -2.54 -12.25
CA ARG A 25 4.56 -2.18 -13.58
C ARG A 25 4.50 -0.68 -13.83
N GLU A 26 3.45 -0.04 -13.35
CA GLU A 26 3.30 1.41 -13.45
C GLU A 26 4.26 2.16 -12.50
N THR A 27 4.39 1.69 -11.27
CA THR A 27 5.24 2.31 -10.26
C THR A 27 6.73 2.15 -10.57
N PHE A 28 7.14 0.96 -10.98
CA PHE A 28 8.53 0.62 -11.27
C PHE A 28 8.76 0.56 -12.78
N PHE A 29 8.37 1.61 -13.47
CA PHE A 29 8.38 1.66 -14.93
C PHE A 29 9.78 1.51 -15.56
N TRP A 30 10.83 1.73 -14.78
CA TRP A 30 12.22 1.54 -15.24
C TRP A 30 12.65 0.07 -15.28
N GLN A 31 11.87 -0.83 -14.71
CA GLN A 31 12.11 -2.26 -14.76
C GLN A 31 11.34 -2.90 -15.92
N PRO A 32 11.87 -3.99 -16.55
CA PRO A 32 11.11 -4.72 -17.55
C PRO A 32 9.79 -5.25 -16.99
N GLY A 33 8.72 -5.18 -17.79
CA GLY A 33 7.40 -5.64 -17.34
C GLY A 33 7.36 -7.11 -16.96
N ASP A 34 8.21 -7.95 -17.58
CA ASP A 34 8.32 -9.38 -17.31
C ASP A 34 9.09 -9.70 -16.02
N ALA A 35 9.69 -8.71 -15.38
CA ALA A 35 10.24 -8.85 -14.03
C ALA A 35 9.14 -9.04 -12.96
N PHE A 36 7.89 -8.71 -13.28
CA PHE A 36 6.75 -8.82 -12.38
C PHE A 36 5.79 -9.90 -12.88
N ARG A 37 5.30 -10.73 -11.94
CA ARG A 37 4.42 -11.87 -12.25
C ARG A 37 3.16 -11.83 -11.40
N LEU A 38 2.06 -12.39 -11.91
CA LEU A 38 0.80 -12.50 -11.16
C LEU A 38 0.98 -13.22 -9.83
N THR A 39 1.80 -14.27 -9.80
CA THR A 39 2.05 -15.07 -8.61
C THR A 39 2.88 -14.38 -7.55
N ASP A 40 3.51 -13.26 -7.85
CA ASP A 40 4.27 -12.49 -6.86
C ASP A 40 3.37 -12.01 -5.71
N PHE A 41 2.12 -11.70 -6.01
CA PHE A 41 1.15 -11.31 -5.00
C PHE A 41 1.05 -12.35 -3.88
N ASP A 42 0.89 -13.63 -4.24
CA ASP A 42 0.73 -14.71 -3.26
C ASP A 42 1.95 -14.86 -2.36
N VAL A 43 3.15 -14.74 -2.95
CA VAL A 43 4.41 -14.87 -2.24
C VAL A 43 4.63 -13.70 -1.29
N GLN A 44 4.42 -12.48 -1.78
CA GLN A 44 4.75 -11.26 -1.03
C GLN A 44 3.73 -10.87 0.02
N THR A 45 2.51 -11.39 -0.06
CA THR A 45 1.46 -11.11 0.94
C THR A 45 1.21 -12.26 1.90
N LYS A 46 1.98 -13.33 1.81
CA LYS A 46 1.80 -14.51 2.67
C LYS A 46 1.89 -14.14 4.14
N GLY A 47 0.86 -14.49 4.89
CA GLY A 47 0.78 -14.20 6.32
C GLY A 47 0.38 -12.76 6.66
N GLU A 48 0.15 -11.93 5.68
CA GLU A 48 -0.26 -10.55 5.88
C GLU A 48 -1.78 -10.41 5.93
N ARG A 49 -2.24 -9.40 6.67
CA ARG A 49 -3.64 -9.02 6.67
C ARG A 49 -3.92 -8.16 5.45
N LEU A 50 -4.90 -8.58 4.66
CA LEU A 50 -5.31 -7.90 3.44
C LEU A 50 -6.66 -7.25 3.62
N ARG A 51 -6.74 -5.96 3.27
CA ARG A 51 -8.00 -5.23 3.20
C ARG A 51 -8.17 -4.64 1.82
N ILE A 52 -9.38 -4.70 1.32
CA ILE A 52 -9.74 -4.25 -0.02
C ILE A 52 -10.67 -3.04 0.10
N ALA A 53 -10.46 -2.07 -0.77
CA ALA A 53 -11.36 -0.92 -0.92
C ALA A 53 -12.23 -1.14 -2.15
N GLU A 54 -13.53 -0.98 -1.98
CA GLU A 54 -14.51 -1.12 -3.06
C GLU A 54 -15.25 0.19 -3.30
N ASP A 55 -15.61 0.45 -4.55
CA ASP A 55 -16.52 1.53 -4.91
C ASP A 55 -17.99 1.10 -4.76
N ASP A 56 -18.91 1.98 -5.13
CA ASP A 56 -20.35 1.73 -4.99
C ASP A 56 -20.84 0.52 -5.82
N SER A 57 -20.10 0.15 -6.86
CA SER A 57 -20.44 -1.01 -7.71
C SER A 57 -19.84 -2.32 -7.23
N GLY A 58 -19.05 -2.29 -6.16
CA GLY A 58 -18.33 -3.46 -5.67
C GLY A 58 -17.02 -3.73 -6.40
N ARG A 59 -16.56 -2.80 -7.26
CA ARG A 59 -15.28 -2.91 -7.96
C ARG A 59 -14.13 -2.59 -7.01
N CYS A 60 -13.07 -3.40 -7.08
CA CYS A 60 -11.86 -3.15 -6.30
C CYS A 60 -11.16 -1.89 -6.78
N ALA A 61 -11.03 -0.92 -5.89
CA ALA A 61 -10.34 0.34 -6.17
C ALA A 61 -8.91 0.37 -5.60
N GLY A 62 -8.59 -0.52 -4.68
CA GLY A 62 -7.27 -0.60 -4.07
C GLY A 62 -7.21 -1.62 -2.95
N PHE A 63 -6.02 -1.82 -2.41
CA PHE A 63 -5.83 -2.72 -1.27
C PHE A 63 -4.64 -2.27 -0.41
N VAL A 64 -4.63 -2.76 0.82
CA VAL A 64 -3.50 -2.62 1.74
C VAL A 64 -3.16 -3.99 2.31
N SER A 65 -1.87 -4.30 2.41
CA SER A 65 -1.37 -5.47 3.11
C SER A 65 -0.49 -5.05 4.28
N VAL A 66 -0.71 -5.67 5.43
CA VAL A 66 -0.05 -5.31 6.68
C VAL A 66 0.54 -6.54 7.33
N TRP A 67 1.81 -6.48 7.68
CA TRP A 67 2.43 -7.43 8.60
C TRP A 67 2.11 -6.98 10.02
N GLU A 68 1.11 -7.61 10.61
CA GLU A 68 0.54 -7.17 11.88
C GLU A 68 1.50 -7.20 13.08
N PRO A 69 2.40 -8.21 13.21
CA PRO A 69 3.32 -8.24 14.36
C PRO A 69 4.15 -6.96 14.55
N ASP A 70 4.49 -6.30 13.46
CA ASP A 70 5.31 -5.09 13.48
C ASP A 70 4.54 -3.82 13.11
N HIS A 71 3.23 -3.92 12.88
CA HIS A 71 2.41 -2.84 12.34
C HIS A 71 3.05 -2.24 11.09
N PHE A 72 3.54 -3.11 10.20
CA PHE A 72 4.26 -2.71 8.99
C PHE A 72 3.35 -2.80 7.77
N ILE A 73 3.13 -1.67 7.12
CA ILE A 73 2.39 -1.60 5.88
C ILE A 73 3.35 -2.02 4.76
N HIS A 74 3.14 -3.23 4.25
CA HIS A 74 4.00 -3.78 3.20
C HIS A 74 3.60 -3.26 1.82
N HIS A 75 2.30 -3.26 1.52
CA HIS A 75 1.78 -2.76 0.26
C HIS A 75 0.55 -1.88 0.48
N LEU A 76 0.48 -0.80 -0.29
CA LEU A 76 -0.70 0.04 -0.42
C LEU A 76 -0.77 0.48 -1.88
N TYR A 77 -1.72 -0.08 -2.60
CA TYR A 77 -1.91 0.24 -4.00
C TYR A 77 -3.35 0.65 -4.28
N VAL A 78 -3.49 1.70 -5.07
CA VAL A 78 -4.78 2.21 -5.54
C VAL A 78 -4.79 2.14 -7.06
N ASP A 79 -5.87 1.63 -7.63
CA ASP A 79 -6.03 1.59 -9.09
C ASP A 79 -5.84 3.01 -9.64
N ARG A 80 -5.10 3.10 -10.73
CA ARG A 80 -4.77 4.40 -11.33
C ARG A 80 -6.00 5.22 -11.66
N SER A 81 -7.08 4.56 -12.10
CA SER A 81 -8.35 5.23 -12.41
C SER A 81 -9.06 5.81 -11.18
N ASP A 82 -8.64 5.41 -9.99
CA ASP A 82 -9.23 5.83 -8.72
C ASP A 82 -8.32 6.75 -7.90
N HIS A 83 -7.18 7.17 -8.45
CA HIS A 83 -6.31 8.13 -7.80
C HIS A 83 -7.04 9.44 -7.52
N ARG A 84 -6.71 10.09 -6.40
CA ARG A 84 -7.30 11.36 -5.94
C ARG A 84 -8.79 11.26 -5.56
N ARG A 85 -9.29 10.06 -5.32
CA ARG A 85 -10.66 9.82 -4.85
C ARG A 85 -10.75 9.46 -3.37
N GLY A 86 -9.64 9.56 -2.64
CA GLY A 86 -9.60 9.26 -1.22
C GLY A 86 -9.50 7.78 -0.88
N VAL A 87 -9.22 6.90 -1.84
CA VAL A 87 -9.12 5.45 -1.63
C VAL A 87 -7.98 5.10 -0.69
N GLY A 88 -6.79 5.66 -0.90
CA GLY A 88 -5.64 5.42 -0.04
C GLY A 88 -5.89 5.85 1.40
N ARG A 89 -6.51 7.01 1.60
CA ARG A 89 -6.88 7.49 2.94
C ARG A 89 -7.91 6.58 3.59
N ALA A 90 -8.89 6.09 2.84
CA ALA A 90 -9.89 5.17 3.37
C ALA A 90 -9.26 3.86 3.84
N LEU A 91 -8.31 3.33 3.07
CA LEU A 91 -7.56 2.12 3.45
C LEU A 91 -6.75 2.33 4.73
N LEU A 92 -6.05 3.46 4.86
CA LEU A 92 -5.30 3.78 6.07
C LEU A 92 -6.21 3.93 7.28
N ARG A 93 -7.31 4.65 7.15
CA ARG A 93 -8.27 4.88 8.24
C ARG A 93 -8.93 3.59 8.72
N ALA A 94 -9.02 2.60 7.86
CA ALA A 94 -9.61 1.30 8.20
C ALA A 94 -8.63 0.36 8.92
N MET A 95 -7.36 0.71 9.03
CA MET A 95 -6.38 -0.13 9.72
C MET A 95 -6.67 -0.17 11.23
N PRO A 96 -6.54 -1.36 11.87
CA PRO A 96 -6.81 -1.50 13.29
C PRO A 96 -5.99 -0.51 14.13
N GLY A 97 -6.68 0.19 15.03
CA GLY A 97 -6.04 1.14 15.92
C GLY A 97 -5.63 2.47 15.29
N TRP A 98 -5.89 2.65 13.99
CA TRP A 98 -5.59 3.93 13.33
C TRP A 98 -6.41 5.07 13.94
N PRO A 99 -5.83 6.23 14.21
CA PRO A 99 -4.43 6.60 14.01
C PRO A 99 -3.55 6.46 15.26
N ALA A 100 -4.07 5.90 16.35
CA ALA A 100 -3.32 5.76 17.60
C ALA A 100 -2.20 4.73 17.52
N THR A 101 -2.41 3.66 16.76
CA THR A 101 -1.37 2.66 16.50
C THR A 101 -0.32 3.21 15.54
N ARG A 102 0.93 3.05 15.90
CA ARG A 102 2.04 3.50 15.08
C ARG A 102 2.34 2.50 13.97
N TYR A 103 1.92 2.83 12.75
CA TYR A 103 2.24 2.05 11.57
C TYR A 103 3.52 2.56 10.92
N ARG A 104 4.29 1.64 10.33
CA ARG A 104 5.51 1.94 9.60
C ARG A 104 5.39 1.42 8.18
N LEU A 105 6.14 2.03 7.28
CA LEU A 105 6.23 1.60 5.88
C LEU A 105 7.58 1.98 5.31
N LYS A 106 7.89 1.41 4.15
CA LYS A 106 9.02 1.82 3.31
C LYS A 106 8.47 2.38 2.01
N CYS A 107 9.08 3.43 1.53
CA CYS A 107 8.71 4.04 0.25
C CYS A 107 9.97 4.43 -0.50
N LEU A 108 10.03 4.11 -1.78
CA LEU A 108 11.16 4.48 -2.63
C LEU A 108 11.22 6.00 -2.81
N ARG A 109 12.42 6.58 -2.74
CA ARG A 109 12.63 8.02 -2.99
C ARG A 109 12.18 8.43 -4.39
N ALA A 110 12.32 7.55 -5.36
CA ALA A 110 11.89 7.79 -6.73
C ALA A 110 10.37 7.90 -6.87
N ASN A 111 9.61 7.36 -5.92
CA ASN A 111 8.15 7.42 -5.93
C ASN A 111 7.65 8.69 -5.23
N GLU A 112 7.83 9.82 -5.89
CA GLU A 112 7.50 11.14 -5.33
C GLU A 112 6.02 11.31 -5.01
N ALA A 113 5.16 10.74 -5.84
CA ALA A 113 3.71 10.82 -5.62
C ALA A 113 3.30 10.09 -4.34
N ALA A 114 3.87 8.90 -4.09
CA ALA A 114 3.61 8.15 -2.86
C ALA A 114 4.18 8.88 -1.63
N LEU A 115 5.38 9.43 -1.73
CA LEU A 115 5.96 10.22 -0.64
C LEU A 115 5.09 11.41 -0.27
N ALA A 116 4.59 12.15 -1.27
CA ALA A 116 3.70 13.27 -1.05
C ALA A 116 2.39 12.82 -0.37
N PHE A 117 1.84 11.68 -0.81
CA PHE A 117 0.64 11.10 -0.20
C PHE A 117 0.87 10.74 1.27
N TYR A 118 1.96 10.04 1.58
CA TYR A 118 2.25 9.64 2.96
C TYR A 118 2.52 10.84 3.87
N ARG A 119 3.23 11.85 3.38
CA ARG A 119 3.42 13.10 4.12
C ARG A 119 2.09 13.81 4.40
N ALA A 120 1.21 13.83 3.42
CA ALA A 120 -0.14 14.40 3.60
C ALA A 120 -0.97 13.61 4.61
N CYS A 121 -0.70 12.31 4.77
CA CYS A 121 -1.31 11.45 5.80
C CYS A 121 -0.55 11.50 7.12
N ARG A 122 0.38 12.43 7.27
CA ARG A 122 1.17 12.71 8.49
C ARG A 122 2.20 11.65 8.86
N PHE A 123 2.64 10.85 7.89
CA PHE A 123 3.82 10.02 8.06
C PHE A 123 5.06 10.90 8.06
N THR A 124 6.01 10.57 8.93
CA THR A 124 7.31 11.24 9.01
C THR A 124 8.43 10.27 8.70
N GLU A 125 9.47 10.77 8.05
CA GLU A 125 10.65 9.97 7.76
C GLU A 125 11.40 9.65 9.05
N ILE A 126 11.69 8.36 9.27
CA ILE A 126 12.42 7.89 10.44
C ILE A 126 13.78 7.26 10.09
N GLY A 127 14.05 7.06 8.81
CA GLY A 127 15.32 6.50 8.35
C GLY A 127 15.31 6.26 6.86
N ALA A 128 16.46 5.90 6.32
CA ALA A 128 16.62 5.52 4.92
C ALA A 128 17.38 4.20 4.84
N GLY A 129 17.03 3.38 3.84
CA GLY A 129 17.68 2.10 3.61
C GLY A 129 17.64 1.71 2.14
N ALA A 130 18.40 0.68 1.77
CA ALA A 130 18.33 0.10 0.46
C ALA A 130 17.02 -0.70 0.30
N ALA A 131 16.46 -0.69 -0.91
CA ALA A 131 15.35 -1.57 -1.23
C ALA A 131 15.84 -3.03 -1.27
N GLU A 132 14.99 -3.95 -0.85
CA GLU A 132 15.35 -5.37 -0.78
C GLU A 132 15.74 -5.97 -2.13
N ASP A 133 15.27 -5.40 -3.22
CA ASP A 133 15.51 -5.88 -4.58
C ASP A 133 16.83 -5.41 -5.20
N GLY A 134 17.72 -4.79 -4.41
CA GLY A 134 19.13 -4.55 -4.80
C GLY A 134 19.41 -3.55 -5.91
N GLU A 135 18.46 -3.23 -6.75
CA GLU A 135 18.65 -2.35 -7.91
C GLU A 135 17.87 -1.03 -7.82
N CYS A 136 17.15 -0.83 -6.73
CA CYS A 136 16.32 0.35 -6.56
C CYS A 136 17.03 1.44 -5.77
N PRO A 137 16.68 2.72 -6.04
CA PRO A 137 17.13 3.82 -5.20
C PRO A 137 16.76 3.57 -3.75
N SER A 138 17.46 4.21 -2.84
CA SER A 138 17.21 4.10 -1.40
C SER A 138 15.74 4.33 -1.05
N SER A 139 15.21 3.52 -0.15
CA SER A 139 13.87 3.69 0.38
C SER A 139 13.88 4.56 1.63
N ILE A 140 12.74 5.17 1.91
CA ILE A 140 12.52 5.95 3.13
C ILE A 140 11.61 5.12 4.02
N SER A 141 12.01 4.92 5.27
CA SER A 141 11.13 4.39 6.30
C SER A 141 10.34 5.55 6.91
N ALA A 142 9.06 5.38 7.10
CA ALA A 142 8.18 6.42 7.62
C ALA A 142 7.24 5.84 8.67
N SER A 143 6.78 6.68 9.58
CA SER A 143 5.80 6.29 10.58
C SER A 143 4.89 7.46 10.95
N VAL A 144 3.70 7.12 11.46
CA VAL A 144 2.77 8.10 12.02
C VAL A 144 3.15 8.36 13.48
N PRO A 145 3.43 9.61 13.87
CA PRO A 145 3.73 9.94 15.26
C PRO A 145 2.49 9.81 16.14
N HIS A 146 2.64 9.22 17.32
CA HIS A 146 1.55 9.10 18.30
C HIS A 146 0.96 10.44 18.74
N ALA A 147 1.80 11.46 18.80
CA ALA A 147 1.44 12.76 19.39
C ALA A 147 0.43 13.58 18.59
N LEU A 148 0.08 13.16 17.40
CA LEU A 148 -0.82 13.92 16.52
C LEU A 148 -2.31 13.69 16.82
N PHE A 149 -2.63 12.79 17.74
CA PHE A 149 -3.99 12.30 17.94
C PHE A 149 -4.43 12.31 19.41
N ALA A 150 -3.79 13.17 20.16
CA ALA A 150 -4.22 13.40 21.53
C ALA A 150 -5.57 14.12 21.60
#